data_a006688fb68721bc0b1c957b34f55fdc
#
_entry.id   a006688fb68721bc0b1c957b34f55fdc
#
_cell.length_a   1.000
_cell.length_b   1.000
_cell.length_c   1.000
_cell.angle_alpha   90.00
_cell.angle_beta   90.00
_cell.angle_gamma   90.00
#
_symmetry.space_group_name_H-M   'P 1'
#
loop_
_entity.id
_entity.type
_entity.pdbx_description
1 polymer ?
#
loop_
_entity_poly.entity_id
_entity_poly.type
_entity_poly.pdbx_seq_one_letter_code
_entity_poly.pdbx_strand_id
1 'polypeptide(L)'
;QALALLDPAPFAHDLFFAYGSQAQFSLFPSLVAHLVRVLGLGNAFLWLTLAGLLAFVIASWGLLRQLLPESSRFPALLALLLLPASYGAWGILSYAEPFLTGRSFAEPLCLAALAALVAQRRTLAGLLGLAALALHPLQAGPAFVIGWLWLAQQDRRWLHLLWLPTLAAAACFALPQLSFLTARMDA
;
A
#
# COMPACT_ATOMS: atom_id res chain seq x y z
N GLN A 1 0.78 -9.78 14.09
CA GLN A 1 2.13 -9.21 13.89
C GLN A 1 2.47 -8.17 14.96
N ALA A 2 1.70 -7.08 15.10
CA ALA A 2 1.97 -6.06 16.13
C ALA A 2 2.00 -6.63 17.56
N LEU A 3 1.09 -7.53 17.89
CA LEU A 3 1.08 -8.22 19.20
C LEU A 3 2.30 -9.12 19.39
N ALA A 4 2.76 -9.82 18.35
CA ALA A 4 3.97 -10.63 18.41
C ALA A 4 5.25 -9.79 18.61
N LEU A 5 5.25 -8.53 18.19
CA LEU A 5 6.33 -7.58 18.51
C LEU A 5 6.28 -7.08 19.96
N LEU A 6 5.09 -7.09 20.59
CA LEU A 6 4.90 -6.64 21.97
C LEU A 6 5.16 -7.76 22.98
N ASP A 7 4.69 -8.96 22.67
CA ASP A 7 4.87 -10.18 23.47
C ASP A 7 5.06 -11.37 22.51
N PRO A 8 6.30 -11.76 22.21
CA PRO A 8 6.60 -12.84 21.28
C PRO A 8 6.32 -14.24 21.83
N ALA A 9 6.23 -14.42 23.15
CA ALA A 9 6.15 -15.76 23.75
C ALA A 9 4.92 -16.56 23.29
N PRO A 10 3.69 -16.01 23.22
CA PRO A 10 2.51 -16.75 22.75
C PRO A 10 2.60 -17.18 21.28
N PHE A 11 3.49 -16.54 20.49
CA PHE A 11 3.61 -16.75 19.04
C PHE A 11 4.87 -17.54 18.66
N ALA A 12 5.64 -18.03 19.62
CA ALA A 12 6.93 -18.70 19.39
C ALA A 12 6.82 -19.97 18.53
N HIS A 13 5.68 -20.65 18.55
CA HIS A 13 5.41 -21.87 17.79
C HIS A 13 4.46 -21.66 16.60
N ASP A 14 4.12 -20.39 16.28
CA ASP A 14 3.26 -20.10 15.15
C ASP A 14 4.06 -20.18 13.83
N LEU A 15 3.66 -21.07 12.94
CA LEU A 15 4.31 -21.33 11.66
C LEU A 15 4.38 -20.06 10.78
N PHE A 16 3.39 -19.19 10.87
CA PHE A 16 3.37 -17.93 10.12
C PHE A 16 4.56 -17.03 10.49
N PHE A 17 4.95 -17.01 11.78
CA PHE A 17 6.12 -16.23 12.22
C PHE A 17 7.42 -17.00 12.06
N ALA A 18 7.41 -18.33 12.17
CA ALA A 18 8.59 -19.16 12.01
C ALA A 18 9.16 -19.11 10.58
N TYR A 19 8.31 -19.11 9.56
CA TYR A 19 8.71 -19.06 8.14
C TYR A 19 8.77 -17.65 7.57
N GLY A 20 8.59 -16.65 8.38
CA GLY A 20 8.64 -15.24 8.00
C GLY A 20 7.31 -14.72 7.44
N SER A 21 6.93 -13.56 7.91
CA SER A 21 5.73 -12.85 7.49
C SER A 21 6.08 -11.65 6.63
N GLN A 22 5.10 -11.11 5.91
CA GLN A 22 5.22 -9.83 5.18
C GLN A 22 5.60 -8.66 6.11
N ALA A 23 5.48 -8.83 7.42
CA ALA A 23 5.89 -7.86 8.43
C ALA A 23 7.37 -7.42 8.31
N GLN A 24 8.24 -8.31 7.82
CA GLN A 24 9.66 -8.01 7.63
C GLN A 24 9.92 -6.94 6.57
N PHE A 25 8.95 -6.71 5.66
CA PHE A 25 9.05 -5.76 4.56
C PHE A 25 8.15 -4.53 4.76
N SER A 26 7.61 -4.32 5.96
CA SER A 26 6.64 -3.27 6.25
C SER A 26 6.90 -2.63 7.60
N LEU A 27 6.83 -1.31 7.67
CA LEU A 27 6.88 -0.57 8.93
C LEU A 27 5.56 -0.60 9.69
N PHE A 28 4.48 -1.06 9.07
CA PHE A 28 3.14 -1.01 9.63
C PHE A 28 3.01 -1.75 10.97
N PRO A 29 3.49 -3.00 11.15
CA PRO A 29 3.38 -3.69 12.43
C PRO A 29 4.07 -2.97 13.58
N SER A 30 5.23 -2.35 13.30
CA SER A 30 5.99 -1.58 14.31
C SER A 30 5.25 -0.32 14.73
N LEU A 31 4.63 0.40 13.77
CA LEU A 31 3.80 1.58 14.04
C LEU A 31 2.58 1.21 14.89
N VAL A 32 1.87 0.14 14.51
CA VAL A 32 0.72 -0.35 15.27
C VAL A 32 1.13 -0.79 16.68
N ALA A 33 2.24 -1.52 16.83
CA ALA A 33 2.73 -1.93 18.13
C ALA A 33 3.01 -0.73 19.05
N HIS A 34 3.61 0.33 18.50
CA HIS A 34 3.85 1.56 19.27
C HIS A 34 2.53 2.21 19.72
N LEU A 35 1.55 2.33 18.83
CA LEU A 35 0.25 2.91 19.18
C LEU A 35 -0.54 2.06 20.18
N VAL A 36 -0.45 0.73 20.08
CA VAL A 36 -1.08 -0.18 21.05
C VAL A 36 -0.49 0.01 22.46
N ARG A 37 0.81 0.26 22.58
CA ARG A 37 1.44 0.58 23.89
C ARG A 37 0.88 1.85 24.53
N VAL A 38 0.53 2.85 23.71
CA VAL A 38 0.07 4.16 24.20
C VAL A 38 -1.44 4.18 24.44
N LEU A 39 -2.23 3.64 23.52
CA LEU A 39 -3.69 3.75 23.49
C LEU A 39 -4.42 2.51 24.02
N GLY A 40 -3.70 1.40 24.20
CA GLY A 40 -4.29 0.08 24.39
C GLY A 40 -4.81 -0.53 23.09
N LEU A 41 -4.98 -1.85 23.06
CA LEU A 41 -5.30 -2.62 21.86
C LEU A 41 -6.60 -2.18 21.20
N GLY A 42 -7.70 -2.14 21.96
CA GLY A 42 -9.04 -1.81 21.41
C GLY A 42 -9.12 -0.43 20.81
N ASN A 43 -8.61 0.59 21.53
CA ASN A 43 -8.62 1.98 21.07
C ASN A 43 -7.71 2.17 19.85
N ALA A 44 -6.50 1.60 19.87
CA ALA A 44 -5.57 1.70 18.75
C ALA A 44 -6.19 1.14 17.47
N PHE A 45 -6.81 -0.04 17.53
CA PHE A 45 -7.45 -0.65 16.37
C PHE A 45 -8.66 0.14 15.90
N LEU A 46 -9.52 0.60 16.81
CA LEU A 46 -10.69 1.42 16.47
C LEU A 46 -10.27 2.69 15.72
N TRP A 47 -9.40 3.49 16.34
CA TRP A 47 -9.01 4.78 15.77
C TRP A 47 -8.21 4.65 14.48
N LEU A 48 -7.32 3.66 14.38
CA LEU A 48 -6.59 3.43 13.14
C LEU A 48 -7.50 2.93 12.02
N THR A 49 -8.48 2.06 12.30
CA THR A 49 -9.45 1.64 11.28
C THR A 49 -10.28 2.81 10.78
N LEU A 50 -10.81 3.63 11.68
CA LEU A 50 -11.58 4.82 11.31
C LEU A 50 -10.72 5.83 10.52
N ALA A 51 -9.47 6.03 10.95
CA ALA A 51 -8.53 6.91 10.25
C ALA A 51 -8.21 6.39 8.84
N GLY A 52 -8.03 5.08 8.66
CA GLY A 52 -7.81 4.46 7.36
C GLY A 52 -8.99 4.64 6.41
N LEU A 53 -10.21 4.37 6.90
CA LEU A 53 -11.44 4.58 6.12
C LEU A 53 -11.64 6.05 5.73
N LEU A 54 -11.43 6.97 6.66
CA LEU A 54 -11.52 8.40 6.39
C LEU A 54 -10.46 8.85 5.38
N ALA A 55 -9.23 8.37 5.53
CA ALA A 55 -8.14 8.65 4.60
C ALA A 55 -8.47 8.14 3.18
N PHE A 56 -9.08 6.95 3.07
CA PHE A 56 -9.54 6.41 1.79
C PHE A 56 -10.57 7.32 1.11
N VAL A 57 -11.59 7.78 1.85
CA VAL A 57 -12.61 8.68 1.30
C VAL A 57 -11.99 10.02 0.86
N ILE A 58 -11.11 10.61 1.69
CA ILE A 58 -10.45 11.88 1.38
C ILE A 58 -9.54 11.74 0.15
N ALA A 59 -8.74 10.69 0.08
CA ALA A 59 -7.82 10.46 -1.03
C ALA A 59 -8.58 10.16 -2.34
N SER A 60 -9.64 9.35 -2.27
CA SER A 60 -10.54 9.09 -3.40
C SER A 60 -11.18 10.38 -3.91
N TRP A 61 -11.71 11.20 -3.02
CA TRP A 61 -12.24 12.51 -3.38
C TRP A 61 -11.18 13.40 -4.03
N GLY A 62 -9.97 13.44 -3.46
CA GLY A 62 -8.84 14.18 -4.01
C GLY A 62 -8.51 13.76 -5.43
N LEU A 63 -8.49 12.46 -5.72
CA LEU A 63 -8.25 11.93 -7.07
C LEU A 63 -9.40 12.23 -8.03
N LEU A 64 -10.65 12.03 -7.61
CA LEU A 64 -11.82 12.32 -8.42
C LEU A 64 -11.90 13.80 -8.82
N ARG A 65 -11.46 14.70 -7.94
CA ARG A 65 -11.37 16.15 -8.25
C ARG A 65 -10.39 16.46 -9.38
N GLN A 66 -9.36 15.63 -9.57
CA GLN A 66 -8.39 15.81 -10.64
C GLN A 66 -8.86 15.17 -11.97
N LEU A 67 -9.68 14.13 -11.89
CA LEU A 67 -10.05 13.32 -13.06
C LEU A 67 -11.41 13.69 -13.64
N LEU A 68 -12.35 14.20 -12.84
CA LEU A 68 -13.75 14.36 -13.24
C LEU A 68 -14.24 15.80 -13.13
N PRO A 69 -15.18 16.20 -14.01
CA PRO A 69 -15.90 17.47 -13.89
C PRO A 69 -16.72 17.50 -12.60
N GLU A 70 -17.00 18.67 -12.09
CA GLU A 70 -17.60 18.90 -10.77
C GLU A 70 -18.92 18.14 -10.56
N SER A 71 -19.78 18.14 -11.59
CA SER A 71 -21.10 17.47 -11.55
C SER A 71 -20.99 15.94 -11.37
N SER A 72 -19.89 15.32 -11.76
CA SER A 72 -19.69 13.86 -11.71
C SER A 72 -18.92 13.37 -10.48
N ARG A 73 -18.31 14.27 -9.69
CA ARG A 73 -17.42 13.88 -8.58
C ARG A 73 -18.15 13.17 -7.45
N PHE A 74 -19.26 13.75 -7.00
CA PHE A 74 -20.04 13.18 -5.89
C PHE A 74 -20.71 11.86 -6.30
N PRO A 75 -21.41 11.77 -7.46
CA PRO A 75 -21.93 10.48 -7.93
C PRO A 75 -20.86 9.41 -8.09
N ALA A 76 -19.67 9.77 -8.58
CA ALA A 76 -18.56 8.81 -8.72
C ALA A 76 -18.01 8.33 -7.37
N LEU A 77 -17.88 9.24 -6.37
CA LEU A 77 -17.50 8.85 -5.02
C LEU A 77 -18.54 7.91 -4.41
N LEU A 78 -19.82 8.24 -4.55
CA LEU A 78 -20.89 7.41 -4.03
C LEU A 78 -20.90 6.03 -4.70
N ALA A 79 -20.73 5.97 -6.03
CA ALA A 79 -20.62 4.72 -6.75
C ALA A 79 -19.42 3.89 -6.25
N LEU A 80 -18.25 4.51 -6.04
CA LEU A 80 -17.07 3.84 -5.50
C LEU A 80 -17.35 3.22 -4.11
N LEU A 81 -18.04 3.96 -3.24
CA LEU A 81 -18.34 3.48 -1.88
C LEU A 81 -19.45 2.41 -1.84
N LEU A 82 -20.30 2.35 -2.86
CA LEU A 82 -21.38 1.35 -2.98
C LEU A 82 -20.97 0.11 -3.78
N LEU A 83 -19.85 0.16 -4.51
CA LEU A 83 -19.36 -1.02 -5.23
C LEU A 83 -18.93 -2.11 -4.24
N PRO A 84 -19.05 -3.40 -4.65
CA PRO A 84 -18.50 -4.49 -3.86
C PRO A 84 -17.02 -4.25 -3.59
N ALA A 85 -16.64 -4.28 -2.31
CA ALA A 85 -15.26 -3.98 -1.91
C ALA A 85 -14.25 -5.05 -2.35
N SER A 86 -14.71 -6.25 -2.73
CA SER A 86 -13.86 -7.36 -3.12
C SER A 86 -13.55 -7.39 -4.60
N TYR A 87 -12.32 -7.69 -4.97
CA TYR A 87 -11.84 -7.81 -6.34
C TYR A 87 -10.80 -8.93 -6.48
N GLY A 88 -10.41 -9.23 -7.71
CA GLY A 88 -9.48 -10.30 -8.04
C GLY A 88 -10.14 -11.67 -8.12
N ALA A 89 -9.36 -12.68 -8.51
CA ALA A 89 -9.83 -14.06 -8.53
C ALA A 89 -10.21 -14.49 -7.11
N TRP A 90 -11.38 -15.10 -6.97
CA TRP A 90 -11.93 -15.60 -5.69
C TRP A 90 -12.31 -14.50 -4.67
N GLY A 91 -12.33 -13.22 -5.06
CA GLY A 91 -12.68 -12.14 -4.13
C GLY A 91 -11.75 -11.98 -2.92
N ILE A 92 -10.49 -12.41 -3.06
CA ILE A 92 -9.51 -12.45 -1.95
C ILE A 92 -9.03 -11.04 -1.59
N LEU A 93 -9.03 -10.13 -2.57
CA LEU A 93 -8.57 -8.76 -2.38
C LEU A 93 -9.77 -7.85 -2.13
N SER A 94 -9.62 -6.88 -1.24
CA SER A 94 -10.62 -5.83 -1.03
C SER A 94 -9.93 -4.47 -0.91
N TYR A 95 -10.64 -3.43 -1.37
CA TYR A 95 -10.29 -2.05 -1.08
C TYR A 95 -11.15 -1.55 0.08
N ALA A 96 -10.71 -0.49 0.76
CA ALA A 96 -11.37 0.04 1.96
C ALA A 96 -11.66 -1.08 2.98
N GLU A 97 -10.65 -1.87 3.33
CA GLU A 97 -10.81 -3.02 4.23
C GLU A 97 -11.45 -2.60 5.57
N PRO A 98 -12.47 -3.35 6.05
CA PRO A 98 -13.17 -3.02 7.30
C PRO A 98 -12.33 -3.37 8.54
N PHE A 99 -11.16 -3.95 8.37
CA PHE A 99 -10.24 -4.32 9.44
C PHE A 99 -8.85 -3.72 9.19
N LEU A 100 -8.10 -3.54 10.25
CA LEU A 100 -6.83 -2.85 10.22
C LEU A 100 -5.72 -3.70 9.60
N THR A 101 -5.23 -3.26 8.44
CA THR A 101 -4.03 -3.81 7.77
C THR A 101 -3.13 -2.69 7.27
N GLY A 102 -1.92 -3.03 6.82
CA GLY A 102 -1.04 -2.06 6.16
C GLY A 102 -1.67 -1.47 4.89
N ARG A 103 -2.56 -2.21 4.22
CA ARG A 103 -3.29 -1.76 3.03
C ARG A 103 -4.24 -0.60 3.34
N SER A 104 -4.87 -0.60 4.52
CA SER A 104 -5.81 0.46 4.94
C SER A 104 -5.20 1.87 4.88
N PHE A 105 -3.87 1.99 4.96
CA PHE A 105 -3.16 3.26 4.84
C PHE A 105 -2.36 3.37 3.53
N ALA A 106 -1.81 2.27 3.04
CA ALA A 106 -1.05 2.30 1.78
C ALA A 106 -1.96 2.66 0.59
N GLU A 107 -3.19 2.16 0.54
CA GLU A 107 -4.14 2.45 -0.53
C GLU A 107 -4.50 3.95 -0.62
N PRO A 108 -4.96 4.63 0.46
CA PRO A 108 -5.20 6.07 0.39
C PRO A 108 -3.95 6.87 0.06
N LEU A 109 -2.76 6.46 0.50
CA LEU A 109 -1.51 7.11 0.11
C LEU A 109 -1.23 6.95 -1.38
N CYS A 110 -1.50 5.79 -1.96
CA CYS A 110 -1.40 5.55 -3.40
C CYS A 110 -2.36 6.46 -4.19
N LEU A 111 -3.62 6.54 -3.76
CA LEU A 111 -4.63 7.40 -4.39
C LEU A 111 -4.23 8.88 -4.29
N ALA A 112 -3.75 9.33 -3.13
CA ALA A 112 -3.25 10.68 -2.93
C ALA A 112 -1.99 10.96 -3.76
N ALA A 113 -1.09 9.99 -3.91
CA ALA A 113 0.09 10.09 -4.77
C ALA A 113 -0.31 10.27 -6.24
N LEU A 114 -1.26 9.47 -6.73
CA LEU A 114 -1.79 9.61 -8.09
C LEU A 114 -2.50 10.96 -8.28
N ALA A 115 -3.30 11.42 -7.31
CA ALA A 115 -3.92 12.73 -7.35
C ALA A 115 -2.89 13.87 -7.41
N ALA A 116 -1.83 13.79 -6.60
CA ALA A 116 -0.73 14.75 -6.61
C ALA A 116 0.03 14.72 -7.96
N LEU A 117 0.23 13.53 -8.54
CA LEU A 117 0.88 13.37 -9.83
C LEU A 117 0.08 14.02 -10.96
N VAL A 118 -1.23 13.79 -11.01
CA VAL A 118 -2.13 14.42 -11.99
C VAL A 118 -2.14 15.94 -11.81
N ALA A 119 -2.10 16.41 -10.56
CA ALA A 119 -1.97 17.85 -10.22
C ALA A 119 -0.56 18.41 -10.47
N GLN A 120 0.35 17.67 -11.14
CA GLN A 120 1.74 18.04 -11.45
C GLN A 120 2.63 18.29 -10.21
N ARG A 121 2.23 17.82 -9.03
CA ARG A 121 3.01 17.93 -7.77
C ARG A 121 3.90 16.69 -7.60
N ARG A 122 4.89 16.53 -8.49
CA ARG A 122 5.72 15.31 -8.62
C ARG A 122 6.45 14.94 -7.32
N THR A 123 7.02 15.92 -6.61
CA THR A 123 7.72 15.67 -5.34
C THR A 123 6.77 15.11 -4.29
N LEU A 124 5.58 15.71 -4.14
CA LEU A 124 4.56 15.22 -3.21
C LEU A 124 4.10 13.81 -3.59
N ALA A 125 3.87 13.55 -4.88
CA ALA A 125 3.51 12.23 -5.38
C ALA A 125 4.58 11.18 -5.02
N GLY A 126 5.87 11.52 -5.19
CA GLY A 126 6.99 10.66 -4.81
C GLY A 126 7.03 10.37 -3.31
N LEU A 127 6.87 11.39 -2.46
CA LEU A 127 6.87 11.22 -1.00
C LEU A 127 5.71 10.34 -0.52
N LEU A 128 4.50 10.57 -1.05
CA LEU A 128 3.32 9.75 -0.72
C LEU A 128 3.48 8.31 -1.22
N GLY A 129 4.04 8.12 -2.42
CA GLY A 129 4.35 6.79 -2.96
C GLY A 129 5.38 6.04 -2.10
N LEU A 130 6.45 6.70 -1.66
CA LEU A 130 7.44 6.10 -0.76
C LEU A 130 6.83 5.76 0.61
N ALA A 131 5.95 6.60 1.15
CA ALA A 131 5.23 6.28 2.38
C ALA A 131 4.31 5.06 2.21
N ALA A 132 3.60 4.96 1.07
CA ALA A 132 2.79 3.78 0.74
C ALA A 132 3.66 2.51 0.64
N LEU A 133 4.82 2.61 -0.03
CA LEU A 133 5.77 1.51 -0.17
C LEU A 133 6.27 1.02 1.19
N ALA A 134 6.61 1.93 2.10
CA ALA A 134 7.07 1.61 3.45
C ALA A 134 5.99 0.90 4.29
N LEU A 135 4.70 1.20 4.06
CA LEU A 135 3.59 0.56 4.78
C LEU A 135 3.17 -0.77 4.14
N HIS A 136 3.12 -0.85 2.80
CA HIS A 136 2.71 -2.07 2.11
C HIS A 136 3.25 -2.11 0.66
N PRO A 137 4.42 -2.73 0.42
CA PRO A 137 5.09 -2.74 -0.89
C PRO A 137 4.22 -3.28 -2.03
N LEU A 138 3.49 -4.37 -1.79
CA LEU A 138 2.64 -5.00 -2.81
C LEU A 138 1.48 -4.09 -3.26
N GLN A 139 0.92 -3.29 -2.34
CA GLN A 139 -0.14 -2.34 -2.67
C GLN A 139 0.41 -1.11 -3.41
N ALA A 140 1.63 -0.69 -3.09
CA ALA A 140 2.26 0.45 -3.74
C ALA A 140 2.67 0.14 -5.19
N GLY A 141 3.04 -1.09 -5.50
CA GLY A 141 3.52 -1.50 -6.82
C GLY A 141 2.61 -1.07 -7.99
N PRO A 142 1.33 -1.44 -8.00
CA PRO A 142 0.39 -1.00 -9.05
C PRO A 142 0.30 0.52 -9.20
N ALA A 143 0.30 1.27 -8.09
CA ALA A 143 0.25 2.73 -8.13
C ALA A 143 1.50 3.34 -8.77
N PHE A 144 2.69 2.77 -8.50
CA PHE A 144 3.93 3.16 -9.18
C PHE A 144 3.86 2.88 -10.69
N VAL A 145 3.34 1.72 -11.09
CA VAL A 145 3.18 1.38 -12.52
C VAL A 145 2.22 2.35 -13.20
N ILE A 146 1.06 2.63 -12.60
CA ILE A 146 0.08 3.59 -13.14
C ILE A 146 0.71 4.98 -13.24
N GLY A 147 1.38 5.44 -12.18
CA GLY A 147 2.03 6.74 -12.15
C GLY A 147 3.16 6.85 -13.19
N TRP A 148 3.95 5.80 -13.35
CA TRP A 148 4.98 5.73 -14.38
C TRP A 148 4.40 5.77 -15.79
N LEU A 149 3.33 5.00 -16.08
CA LEU A 149 2.64 5.04 -17.38
C LEU A 149 2.08 6.44 -17.66
N TRP A 150 1.50 7.09 -16.67
CA TRP A 150 1.03 8.48 -16.77
C TRP A 150 2.17 9.44 -17.15
N LEU A 151 3.33 9.33 -16.49
CA LEU A 151 4.51 10.15 -16.80
C LEU A 151 5.07 9.85 -18.20
N ALA A 152 5.12 8.58 -18.58
CA ALA A 152 5.62 8.14 -19.89
C ALA A 152 4.72 8.61 -21.05
N GLN A 153 3.41 8.76 -20.83
CA GLN A 153 2.51 9.36 -21.80
C GLN A 153 2.77 10.86 -22.00
N GLN A 154 3.19 11.56 -20.95
CA GLN A 154 3.51 12.99 -21.04
C GLN A 154 4.89 13.24 -21.62
N ASP A 155 5.89 12.43 -21.26
CA ASP A 155 7.27 12.53 -21.72
C ASP A 155 7.89 11.14 -21.87
N ARG A 156 8.22 10.76 -23.09
CA ARG A 156 8.83 9.46 -23.43
C ARG A 156 10.18 9.22 -22.73
N ARG A 157 10.83 10.25 -22.19
CA ARG A 157 12.05 10.08 -21.39
C ARG A 157 11.83 9.17 -20.18
N TRP A 158 10.62 9.13 -19.63
CA TRP A 158 10.28 8.23 -18.53
C TRP A 158 10.31 6.74 -18.89
N LEU A 159 10.30 6.41 -20.20
CA LEU A 159 10.49 5.03 -20.65
C LEU A 159 11.89 4.49 -20.34
N HIS A 160 12.89 5.37 -20.16
CA HIS A 160 14.23 4.94 -19.74
C HIS A 160 14.23 4.24 -18.37
N LEU A 161 13.22 4.49 -17.52
CA LEU A 161 13.08 3.79 -16.24
C LEU A 161 12.73 2.30 -16.37
N LEU A 162 12.41 1.80 -17.57
CA LEU A 162 12.20 0.36 -17.82
C LEU A 162 13.42 -0.51 -17.46
N TRP A 163 14.63 0.07 -17.43
CA TRP A 163 15.79 -0.67 -17.01
C TRP A 163 15.83 -0.95 -15.50
N LEU A 164 15.10 -0.17 -14.64
CA LEU A 164 15.07 -0.39 -13.19
C LEU A 164 14.52 -1.77 -12.79
N PRO A 165 13.34 -2.21 -13.26
CA PRO A 165 12.84 -3.55 -12.93
C PRO A 165 13.74 -4.66 -13.51
N THR A 166 14.38 -4.45 -14.67
CA THR A 166 15.32 -5.44 -15.22
C THR A 166 16.59 -5.53 -14.39
N LEU A 167 17.12 -4.40 -13.90
CA LEU A 167 18.24 -4.40 -12.97
C LEU A 167 17.87 -5.01 -11.61
N ALA A 168 16.67 -4.68 -11.09
CA ALA A 168 16.21 -5.27 -9.85
C ALA A 168 16.08 -6.78 -9.95
N ALA A 169 15.50 -7.30 -11.05
CA ALA A 169 15.44 -8.73 -11.33
C ALA A 169 16.83 -9.35 -11.43
N ALA A 170 17.73 -8.73 -12.21
CA ALA A 170 19.11 -9.20 -12.33
C ALA A 170 19.84 -9.22 -10.98
N ALA A 171 19.64 -8.20 -10.13
CA ALA A 171 20.22 -8.15 -8.79
C ALA A 171 19.68 -9.26 -7.88
N CYS A 172 18.40 -9.62 -7.96
CA CYS A 172 17.83 -10.73 -7.19
C CYS A 172 18.49 -12.06 -7.55
N PHE A 173 18.87 -12.27 -8.82
CA PHE A 173 19.57 -13.49 -9.25
C PHE A 173 21.09 -13.45 -9.00
N ALA A 174 21.69 -12.26 -9.07
CA ALA A 174 23.15 -12.12 -8.99
C ALA A 174 23.68 -11.95 -7.56
N LEU A 175 22.87 -11.44 -6.63
CA LEU A 175 23.29 -11.16 -5.26
C LEU A 175 22.85 -12.29 -4.30
N PRO A 176 23.79 -13.04 -3.71
CA PRO A 176 23.47 -14.12 -2.77
C PRO A 176 22.61 -13.65 -1.57
N GLN A 177 22.78 -12.39 -1.17
CA GLN A 177 21.99 -11.77 -0.10
C GLN A 177 20.49 -11.67 -0.42
N LEU A 178 20.14 -11.67 -1.70
CA LEU A 178 18.76 -11.62 -2.19
C LEU A 178 18.22 -12.99 -2.62
N SER A 179 19.02 -14.04 -2.50
CA SER A 179 18.63 -15.42 -2.87
C SER A 179 17.40 -15.93 -2.14
N PHE A 180 17.10 -15.37 -0.93
CA PHE A 180 15.88 -15.70 -0.21
C PHE A 180 14.60 -15.30 -0.98
N LEU A 181 14.68 -14.32 -1.88
CA LEU A 181 13.54 -13.92 -2.73
C LEU A 181 13.29 -14.94 -3.84
N THR A 182 14.36 -15.57 -4.35
CA THR A 182 14.27 -16.59 -5.41
C THR A 182 13.99 -17.98 -4.82
N ALA A 183 14.59 -18.33 -3.69
CA ALA A 183 14.42 -19.64 -3.04
C ALA A 183 12.96 -19.95 -2.64
N ARG A 184 12.12 -18.94 -2.47
CA ARG A 184 10.69 -19.10 -2.21
C ARG A 184 9.82 -19.29 -3.45
N MET A 185 10.38 -19.13 -4.64
CA MET A 185 9.66 -19.36 -5.89
C MET A 185 9.73 -20.82 -6.34
N ASP A 186 10.61 -21.60 -5.73
CA ASP A 186 10.87 -23.01 -6.08
C ASP A 186 10.20 -24.00 -5.10
N ALA A 187 9.45 -23.49 -4.12
CA ALA A 187 8.71 -24.29 -3.12
C ALA A 187 7.21 -24.21 -3.34
#